data_0ce475300c10f5ed028be32b9ccf1d58
#
_entry.id   0ce475300c10f5ed028be32b9ccf1d58
#
_cell.length_a   1.000
_cell.length_b   1.000
_cell.length_c   1.000
_cell.angle_alpha   90.00
_cell.angle_beta   90.00
_cell.angle_gamma   90.00
#
_symmetry.space_group_name_H-M   'P 1'
#
loop_
_entity.id
_entity.type
_entity.pdbx_description
1 polymer ?
#
loop_
_entity_poly.entity_id
_entity_poly.type
_entity_poly.pdbx_seq_one_letter_code
_entity_poly.pdbx_strand_id
1 'polypeptide(L)'
;LKKIFLIFIFLLTGLLVACGTANEESKNTEDNKANSESSDENTSENVDKKWKEIEDRGELIVGTSGTLIGASTYKEGTEELTGYDVEIMKEVAKRLGLEVKFEIMGIDSMLPAIQSGRIDVAANDIEATDNRKEQFIFSDPYKYSYTTMVVRKDDYSGINSLEDLEGKRAGGGATTIYSQIAEHFGAEVVTYGNAPNEAYLRDVDNGNTDVIVNDYYLSKFGVAAFPEFNIMLHPELKFHPTEQAAVMAKDATVLQTKINEKLAEMREDGTLSELAIEFYQEDASQKPEEEIEEIEGLDL
;
A
#
# COMPACT_ATOMS: atom_id res chain seq x y z
N LEU A 1 13.79 -24.44 47.27
CA LEU A 1 13.15 -23.75 48.41
C LEU A 1 12.03 -22.88 47.87
N LYS A 2 10.82 -23.31 47.92
CA LYS A 2 9.67 -23.15 48.80
C LYS A 2 9.15 -21.70 48.99
N LYS A 3 7.93 -21.50 48.44
CA LYS A 3 6.76 -20.79 49.02
C LYS A 3 6.82 -19.24 48.95
N ILE A 4 5.75 -18.49 48.70
CA ILE A 4 4.34 -18.51 49.18
C ILE A 4 3.46 -17.63 48.23
N PHE A 5 2.34 -18.12 47.85
CA PHE A 5 1.00 -17.67 47.59
C PHE A 5 0.55 -16.46 48.43
N LEU A 6 -0.13 -15.49 47.83
CA LEU A 6 -1.17 -14.72 48.49
C LEU A 6 -2.23 -14.22 47.46
N ILE A 7 -3.40 -14.83 47.63
CA ILE A 7 -4.69 -14.48 47.02
C ILE A 7 -5.27 -13.32 47.82
N PHE A 8 -5.80 -12.29 47.14
CA PHE A 8 -6.76 -11.37 47.72
C PHE A 8 -8.02 -11.31 46.86
N ILE A 9 -9.03 -12.05 47.35
CA ILE A 9 -10.43 -11.92 46.94
C ILE A 9 -11.02 -10.78 47.76
N PHE A 10 -11.64 -9.80 47.11
CA PHE A 10 -12.61 -8.92 47.79
C PHE A 10 -13.92 -8.93 47.01
N LEU A 11 -14.86 -9.62 47.62
CA LEU A 11 -16.27 -9.65 47.27
C LEU A 11 -16.93 -8.53 48.11
N LEU A 12 -17.70 -7.63 47.50
CA LEU A 12 -18.75 -6.94 48.25
C LEU A 12 -19.94 -6.63 47.35
N THR A 13 -21.02 -7.15 47.81
CA THR A 13 -22.39 -7.17 47.31
C THR A 13 -23.13 -5.86 47.58
N GLY A 14 -24.02 -5.50 46.62
CA GLY A 14 -25.42 -5.21 46.91
C GLY A 14 -25.82 -3.75 47.18
N LEU A 15 -26.74 -3.25 46.37
CA LEU A 15 -28.12 -2.99 46.83
C LEU A 15 -28.95 -2.34 45.70
N LEU A 16 -29.98 -3.05 45.32
CA LEU A 16 -31.13 -2.57 44.54
C LEU A 16 -31.99 -1.65 45.39
N VAL A 17 -32.46 -0.54 44.83
CA VAL A 17 -33.74 0.09 45.23
C VAL A 17 -34.52 0.42 43.98
N ALA A 18 -35.63 -0.27 43.83
CA ALA A 18 -36.71 0.02 42.90
C ALA A 18 -37.84 0.73 43.66
N CYS A 19 -38.51 1.64 42.96
CA CYS A 19 -39.93 2.06 43.11
C CYS A 19 -40.10 3.29 42.22
N GLY A 20 -41.02 3.46 41.28
CA GLY A 20 -42.34 2.90 41.12
C GLY A 20 -43.35 3.99 40.81
N THR A 21 -44.21 3.71 39.82
CA THR A 21 -45.55 4.26 39.50
C THR A 21 -45.64 5.57 38.71
N ALA A 22 -46.04 5.51 37.46
CA ALA A 22 -47.37 5.47 36.80
C ALA A 22 -48.07 6.83 36.56
N ASN A 23 -48.43 7.01 35.27
CA ASN A 23 -49.55 7.77 34.66
C ASN A 23 -49.59 9.29 34.78
N GLU A 24 -49.74 10.05 33.71
CA GLU A 24 -50.92 10.19 32.84
C GLU A 24 -50.63 11.01 31.56
N GLU A 25 -51.46 10.81 30.55
CA GLU A 25 -51.49 11.45 29.24
C GLU A 25 -51.60 12.97 29.28
N SER A 26 -50.94 13.66 28.33
CA SER A 26 -51.57 14.75 27.61
C SER A 26 -50.84 15.03 26.28
N LYS A 27 -51.62 15.06 25.20
CA LYS A 27 -51.23 15.50 23.84
C LYS A 27 -50.77 16.95 23.86
N ASN A 28 -49.70 17.25 23.13
CA ASN A 28 -49.69 18.37 22.20
C ASN A 28 -48.63 18.23 21.12
N THR A 29 -49.08 18.33 19.89
CA THR A 29 -48.39 18.54 18.65
C THR A 29 -47.69 19.90 18.68
N GLU A 30 -46.36 19.94 18.40
CA GLU A 30 -45.77 21.05 17.68
C GLU A 30 -44.34 20.67 17.20
N ASP A 31 -44.08 21.07 15.97
CA ASP A 31 -42.88 21.00 15.16
C ASP A 31 -41.55 21.04 15.91
N ASN A 32 -40.73 20.02 15.68
CA ASN A 32 -39.29 20.14 15.84
C ASN A 32 -38.59 19.84 14.54
N LYS A 33 -38.27 20.89 13.83
CA LYS A 33 -37.20 20.94 12.84
C LYS A 33 -35.89 20.70 13.60
N ALA A 34 -35.42 19.47 13.68
CA ALA A 34 -34.15 19.14 14.27
C ALA A 34 -33.08 19.11 13.18
N ASN A 35 -32.27 20.08 13.22
CA ASN A 35 -30.82 20.11 13.28
C ASN A 35 -30.13 18.85 12.70
N SER A 36 -29.80 18.92 11.42
CA SER A 36 -28.89 18.00 10.72
C SER A 36 -27.61 18.72 10.25
N GLU A 37 -27.07 19.65 11.05
CA GLU A 37 -25.89 20.44 10.69
C GLU A 37 -24.65 20.20 11.57
N SER A 38 -24.53 19.08 12.30
CA SER A 38 -23.38 18.90 13.19
C SER A 38 -22.38 17.82 12.80
N SER A 39 -22.54 17.16 11.65
CA SER A 39 -21.59 16.15 11.17
C SER A 39 -20.57 16.71 10.17
N ASP A 40 -20.91 17.74 9.41
CA ASP A 40 -20.01 18.29 8.38
C ASP A 40 -18.96 19.26 8.92
N GLU A 41 -19.29 20.06 9.94
CA GLU A 41 -18.31 20.95 10.57
C GLU A 41 -17.18 20.21 11.29
N ASN A 42 -17.47 19.07 11.90
CA ASN A 42 -16.46 18.29 12.64
C ASN A 42 -15.51 17.55 11.67
N THR A 43 -15.96 17.25 10.45
CA THR A 43 -15.15 16.62 9.42
C THR A 43 -14.20 17.64 8.78
N SER A 44 -14.67 18.86 8.48
CA SER A 44 -13.84 19.91 7.89
C SER A 44 -12.76 20.44 8.85
N GLU A 45 -13.06 20.59 10.14
CA GLU A 45 -12.06 21.00 11.13
C GLU A 45 -10.94 19.94 11.33
N ASN A 46 -11.27 18.65 11.25
CA ASN A 46 -10.28 17.59 11.36
C ASN A 46 -9.41 17.48 10.10
N VAL A 47 -9.99 17.71 8.94
CA VAL A 47 -9.31 17.71 7.63
C VAL A 47 -8.26 18.83 7.55
N ASP A 48 -8.64 20.03 7.96
CA ASP A 48 -7.73 21.19 8.00
C ASP A 48 -6.62 21.01 9.05
N LYS A 49 -6.89 20.29 10.15
CA LYS A 49 -5.92 20.06 11.21
C LYS A 49 -4.74 19.21 10.74
N LYS A 50 -4.96 18.11 9.99
CA LYS A 50 -3.88 17.23 9.53
C LYS A 50 -2.93 17.95 8.56
N TRP A 51 -3.48 18.70 7.60
CA TRP A 51 -2.67 19.48 6.69
C TRP A 51 -1.90 20.58 7.43
N LYS A 52 -2.57 21.26 8.37
CA LYS A 52 -1.91 22.30 9.17
C LYS A 52 -0.74 21.77 10.00
N GLU A 53 -0.84 20.57 10.56
CA GLU A 53 0.27 19.91 11.27
C GLU A 53 1.48 19.69 10.35
N ILE A 54 1.25 19.33 9.08
CA ILE A 54 2.29 19.15 8.07
C ILE A 54 2.93 20.48 7.70
N GLU A 55 2.11 21.53 7.43
CA GLU A 55 2.59 22.88 7.14
C GLU A 55 3.41 23.47 8.30
N ASP A 56 2.89 23.37 9.52
CA ASP A 56 3.57 23.90 10.72
C ASP A 56 4.91 23.17 10.99
N ARG A 57 5.00 21.90 10.65
CA ARG A 57 6.23 21.09 10.73
C ARG A 57 7.20 21.40 9.58
N GLY A 58 6.70 21.78 8.42
CA GLY A 58 7.48 22.04 7.21
C GLY A 58 8.03 20.78 6.53
N GLU A 59 7.57 19.60 6.93
CA GLU A 59 8.04 18.30 6.43
C GLU A 59 6.87 17.42 6.01
N LEU A 60 7.03 16.68 4.91
CA LEU A 60 6.18 15.55 4.50
C LEU A 60 6.88 14.25 4.88
N ILE A 61 6.28 13.45 5.78
CA ILE A 61 6.85 12.16 6.20
C ILE A 61 6.29 11.06 5.32
N VAL A 62 7.18 10.43 4.55
CA VAL A 62 6.83 9.39 3.56
C VAL A 62 7.38 8.03 3.97
N GLY A 63 6.51 7.03 4.09
CA GLY A 63 6.90 5.63 4.30
C GLY A 63 7.26 4.96 2.98
N THR A 64 8.41 4.28 2.94
CA THR A 64 8.88 3.50 1.79
C THR A 64 9.84 2.40 2.25
N SER A 65 10.14 1.41 1.38
CA SER A 65 10.93 0.25 1.82
C SER A 65 12.43 0.34 1.59
N GLY A 66 12.87 1.07 0.58
CA GLY A 66 14.27 1.08 0.15
C GLY A 66 14.77 -0.25 -0.43
N THR A 67 13.87 -1.18 -0.79
CA THR A 67 14.23 -2.54 -1.23
C THR A 67 13.67 -2.90 -2.62
N LEU A 68 12.88 -2.03 -3.25
CA LEU A 68 12.24 -2.28 -4.55
C LEU A 68 13.04 -1.61 -5.66
N ILE A 69 13.76 -2.39 -6.45
CA ILE A 69 14.56 -1.90 -7.58
C ILE A 69 13.62 -1.19 -8.59
N GLY A 70 13.98 0.03 -8.93
CA GLY A 70 13.20 0.91 -9.82
C GLY A 70 12.17 1.78 -9.10
N ALA A 71 11.53 1.33 -8.02
CA ALA A 71 10.51 2.09 -7.30
C ALA A 71 11.04 2.79 -6.05
N SER A 72 11.72 2.06 -5.16
CA SER A 72 12.30 2.55 -3.92
C SER A 72 13.54 1.72 -3.58
N THR A 73 14.72 2.28 -3.79
CA THR A 73 16.00 1.61 -3.60
C THR A 73 17.08 2.61 -3.23
N TYR A 74 18.26 2.13 -2.89
CA TYR A 74 19.43 2.98 -2.68
C TYR A 74 20.30 3.01 -3.95
N LYS A 75 20.85 4.17 -4.27
CA LYS A 75 21.87 4.27 -5.32
C LYS A 75 23.06 3.40 -4.96
N GLU A 76 23.59 2.66 -5.94
CA GLU A 76 24.68 1.71 -5.73
C GLU A 76 25.86 2.37 -5.01
N GLY A 77 26.32 1.73 -3.91
CA GLY A 77 27.44 2.18 -3.09
C GLY A 77 27.18 3.45 -2.26
N THR A 78 25.95 3.88 -2.11
CA THR A 78 25.58 5.07 -1.33
C THR A 78 24.44 4.78 -0.35
N GLU A 79 24.15 5.75 0.55
CA GLU A 79 22.94 5.76 1.40
C GLU A 79 21.83 6.68 0.81
N GLU A 80 21.98 7.08 -0.46
CA GLU A 80 20.99 7.95 -1.11
C GLU A 80 19.81 7.12 -1.63
N LEU A 81 18.65 7.37 -1.04
CA LEU A 81 17.39 6.75 -1.45
C LEU A 81 16.92 7.35 -2.78
N THR A 82 16.50 6.51 -3.72
CA THR A 82 16.03 6.87 -5.05
C THR A 82 15.02 5.83 -5.59
N GLY A 83 14.50 6.05 -6.77
CA GLY A 83 13.49 5.23 -7.44
C GLY A 83 12.25 6.06 -7.78
N TYR A 84 11.41 5.53 -8.64
CA TYR A 84 10.27 6.25 -9.20
C TYR A 84 9.35 6.85 -8.13
N ASP A 85 8.90 6.05 -7.15
CA ASP A 85 8.06 6.51 -6.04
C ASP A 85 8.77 7.56 -5.18
N VAL A 86 10.06 7.35 -4.94
CA VAL A 86 10.89 8.24 -4.13
C VAL A 86 11.05 9.60 -4.79
N GLU A 87 11.40 9.63 -6.07
CA GLU A 87 11.60 10.90 -6.79
C GLU A 87 10.29 11.65 -7.02
N ILE A 88 9.17 10.93 -7.25
CA ILE A 88 7.83 11.55 -7.27
C ILE A 88 7.55 12.26 -5.94
N MET A 89 7.75 11.60 -4.80
CA MET A 89 7.48 12.21 -3.50
C MET A 89 8.44 13.37 -3.18
N LYS A 90 9.70 13.31 -3.61
CA LYS A 90 10.64 14.44 -3.53
C LYS A 90 10.13 15.64 -4.32
N GLU A 91 9.71 15.44 -5.56
CA GLU A 91 9.22 16.51 -6.41
C GLU A 91 7.87 17.08 -5.91
N VAL A 92 6.95 16.23 -5.45
CA VAL A 92 5.69 16.64 -4.82
C VAL A 92 5.97 17.53 -3.60
N ALA A 93 6.81 17.09 -2.67
CA ALA A 93 7.15 17.86 -1.47
C ALA A 93 7.79 19.21 -1.84
N LYS A 94 8.73 19.22 -2.77
CA LYS A 94 9.38 20.43 -3.30
C LYS A 94 8.36 21.42 -3.89
N ARG A 95 7.39 20.97 -4.70
CA ARG A 95 6.32 21.80 -5.28
C ARG A 95 5.34 22.31 -4.22
N LEU A 96 5.19 21.59 -3.10
CA LEU A 96 4.41 22.02 -1.94
C LEU A 96 5.19 22.99 -1.03
N GLY A 97 6.49 23.18 -1.25
CA GLY A 97 7.35 24.00 -0.38
C GLY A 97 7.69 23.32 0.94
N LEU A 98 7.66 21.98 0.97
CA LEU A 98 7.96 21.13 2.13
C LEU A 98 9.30 20.41 1.93
N GLU A 99 9.96 20.10 3.04
CA GLU A 99 11.00 19.07 3.03
C GLU A 99 10.37 17.67 3.02
N VAL A 100 11.02 16.69 2.38
CA VAL A 100 10.57 15.29 2.45
C VAL A 100 11.46 14.51 3.40
N LYS A 101 10.83 13.76 4.30
CA LYS A 101 11.50 12.83 5.19
C LYS A 101 11.02 11.41 4.92
N PHE A 102 11.95 10.51 4.57
CA PHE A 102 11.61 9.11 4.35
C PHE A 102 11.77 8.29 5.63
N GLU A 103 10.74 7.51 5.97
CA GLU A 103 10.76 6.49 7.02
C GLU A 103 10.83 5.11 6.35
N ILE A 104 11.93 4.40 6.60
CA ILE A 104 12.18 3.09 5.98
C ILE A 104 11.48 1.99 6.78
N MET A 105 10.59 1.25 6.10
CA MET A 105 9.83 0.16 6.71
C MET A 105 9.31 -0.83 5.66
N GLY A 106 9.05 -2.08 6.04
CA GLY A 106 8.40 -3.06 5.16
C GLY A 106 6.97 -2.71 4.84
N ILE A 107 6.48 -3.15 3.68
CA ILE A 107 5.12 -2.88 3.18
C ILE A 107 4.04 -3.20 4.22
N ASP A 108 4.17 -4.31 4.94
CA ASP A 108 3.21 -4.75 5.96
C ASP A 108 3.08 -3.78 7.15
N SER A 109 4.05 -2.87 7.34
CA SER A 109 4.07 -1.87 8.39
C SER A 109 3.55 -0.49 7.95
N MET A 110 3.43 -0.23 6.65
CA MET A 110 3.10 1.11 6.12
C MET A 110 1.67 1.52 6.42
N LEU A 111 0.68 0.67 6.15
CA LEU A 111 -0.72 0.98 6.42
C LEU A 111 -0.99 1.20 7.93
N PRO A 112 -0.49 0.35 8.86
CA PRO A 112 -0.52 0.65 10.29
C PRO A 112 0.20 1.96 10.67
N ALA A 113 1.30 2.32 10.01
CA ALA A 113 2.03 3.56 10.27
C ALA A 113 1.23 4.81 9.85
N ILE A 114 0.45 4.73 8.76
CA ILE A 114 -0.50 5.78 8.35
C ILE A 114 -1.61 5.91 9.40
N GLN A 115 -2.23 4.82 9.82
CA GLN A 115 -3.32 4.82 10.80
C GLN A 115 -2.88 5.39 12.16
N SER A 116 -1.63 5.15 12.55
CA SER A 116 -1.07 5.70 13.81
C SER A 116 -0.55 7.13 13.68
N GLY A 117 -0.53 7.71 12.46
CA GLY A 117 0.03 9.03 12.18
C GLY A 117 1.56 9.11 12.24
N ARG A 118 2.25 7.96 12.25
CA ARG A 118 3.73 7.90 12.21
C ARG A 118 4.28 8.41 10.88
N ILE A 119 3.57 8.17 9.78
CA ILE A 119 3.84 8.70 8.45
C ILE A 119 2.60 9.41 7.93
N ASP A 120 2.78 10.39 7.05
CA ASP A 120 1.68 11.14 6.42
C ASP A 120 1.22 10.45 5.14
N VAL A 121 2.15 9.86 4.40
CA VAL A 121 1.96 9.21 3.10
C VAL A 121 2.78 7.92 3.06
N ALA A 122 2.27 6.89 2.38
CA ALA A 122 3.08 5.76 1.93
C ALA A 122 3.18 5.77 0.40
N ALA A 123 4.40 5.62 -0.12
CA ALA A 123 4.72 5.48 -1.54
C ALA A 123 5.74 4.34 -1.71
N ASN A 124 5.29 3.21 -2.24
CA ASN A 124 6.06 1.97 -2.33
C ASN A 124 5.41 0.98 -3.29
N ASP A 125 5.10 1.43 -4.50
CA ASP A 125 4.41 0.62 -5.50
C ASP A 125 3.07 0.05 -5.00
N ILE A 126 2.30 0.87 -4.28
CA ILE A 126 1.07 0.44 -3.61
C ILE A 126 -0.13 0.62 -4.55
N GLU A 127 -0.81 -0.48 -4.83
CA GLU A 127 -2.04 -0.46 -5.61
C GLU A 127 -3.24 0.05 -4.80
N ALA A 128 -4.09 0.84 -5.47
CA ALA A 128 -5.32 1.41 -4.92
C ALA A 128 -6.50 0.46 -5.07
N THR A 129 -6.48 -0.67 -4.32
CA THR A 129 -7.57 -1.65 -4.34
C THR A 129 -8.83 -1.15 -3.63
N ASP A 130 -9.99 -1.75 -3.94
CA ASP A 130 -11.26 -1.35 -3.34
C ASP A 130 -11.29 -1.63 -1.83
N ASN A 131 -10.76 -2.76 -1.38
CA ASN A 131 -10.65 -3.07 0.05
C ASN A 131 -9.79 -2.04 0.80
N ARG A 132 -8.69 -1.57 0.20
CA ARG A 132 -7.85 -0.52 0.80
C ARG A 132 -8.55 0.83 0.81
N LYS A 133 -9.31 1.16 -0.23
CA LYS A 133 -10.10 2.40 -0.32
C LYS A 133 -11.19 2.51 0.75
N GLU A 134 -11.62 1.40 1.35
CA GLU A 134 -12.54 1.45 2.51
C GLU A 134 -11.90 2.14 3.72
N GLN A 135 -10.62 1.93 3.97
CA GLN A 135 -9.90 2.38 5.16
C GLN A 135 -8.96 3.56 4.93
N PHE A 136 -8.51 3.76 3.70
CA PHE A 136 -7.53 4.78 3.29
C PHE A 136 -8.07 5.60 2.14
N ILE A 137 -7.40 6.72 1.87
CA ILE A 137 -7.55 7.46 0.62
C ILE A 137 -6.25 7.38 -0.17
N PHE A 138 -6.37 7.53 -1.48
CA PHE A 138 -5.27 7.42 -2.42
C PHE A 138 -5.16 8.71 -3.25
N SER A 139 -3.95 9.04 -3.67
CA SER A 139 -3.77 10.05 -4.71
C SER A 139 -4.35 9.56 -6.04
N ASP A 140 -4.38 10.45 -7.04
CA ASP A 140 -4.50 10.01 -8.42
C ASP A 140 -3.34 9.07 -8.76
N PRO A 141 -3.57 8.04 -9.59
CA PRO A 141 -2.52 7.11 -9.99
C PRO A 141 -1.39 7.84 -10.70
N TYR A 142 -0.15 7.53 -10.33
CA TYR A 142 1.04 8.04 -11.00
C TYR A 142 1.78 6.98 -11.81
N LYS A 143 1.44 5.70 -11.62
CA LYS A 143 1.99 4.57 -12.37
C LYS A 143 0.85 3.63 -12.77
N TYR A 144 0.94 3.13 -13.99
CA TYR A 144 0.08 2.08 -14.56
C TYR A 144 0.94 0.89 -14.96
N SER A 145 0.48 -0.30 -14.63
CA SER A 145 1.22 -1.54 -14.87
C SER A 145 0.26 -2.73 -15.00
N TYR A 146 0.80 -3.91 -14.90
CA TYR A 146 0.05 -5.16 -14.81
C TYR A 146 0.86 -6.18 -14.00
N THR A 147 0.20 -7.25 -13.59
CA THR A 147 0.82 -8.35 -12.87
C THR A 147 1.44 -9.35 -13.86
N THR A 148 2.60 -9.87 -13.50
CA THR A 148 3.28 -10.96 -14.19
C THR A 148 3.91 -11.92 -13.18
N MET A 149 4.69 -12.88 -13.67
CA MET A 149 5.38 -13.85 -12.83
C MET A 149 6.87 -13.91 -13.14
N VAL A 150 7.70 -14.03 -12.11
CA VAL A 150 9.09 -14.44 -12.25
C VAL A 150 9.17 -15.94 -11.99
N VAL A 151 9.72 -16.67 -12.95
CA VAL A 151 9.84 -18.12 -12.98
C VAL A 151 11.24 -18.58 -13.39
N ARG A 152 11.59 -19.84 -13.18
CA ARG A 152 12.84 -20.42 -13.71
C ARG A 152 12.81 -20.50 -15.25
N LYS A 153 13.94 -20.25 -15.90
CA LYS A 153 14.05 -20.25 -17.37
C LYS A 153 13.80 -21.62 -18.01
N ASP A 154 14.21 -22.70 -17.33
CA ASP A 154 14.30 -24.02 -17.96
C ASP A 154 12.93 -24.66 -18.19
N ASP A 155 11.98 -24.39 -17.29
CA ASP A 155 10.69 -25.08 -17.25
C ASP A 155 9.51 -24.17 -16.84
N TYR A 156 9.74 -22.86 -16.78
CA TYR A 156 8.79 -21.85 -16.26
C TYR A 156 8.25 -22.24 -14.86
N SER A 157 9.05 -22.94 -14.05
CA SER A 157 8.64 -23.51 -12.76
C SER A 157 7.44 -24.47 -12.86
N GLY A 158 7.18 -25.02 -14.06
CA GLY A 158 6.00 -25.82 -14.36
C GLY A 158 4.68 -25.05 -14.33
N ILE A 159 4.72 -23.74 -14.65
CA ILE A 159 3.57 -22.83 -14.68
C ILE A 159 3.35 -22.41 -16.13
N ASN A 160 2.14 -22.62 -16.66
CA ASN A 160 1.72 -22.20 -17.99
C ASN A 160 0.38 -21.45 -17.96
N SER A 161 -0.33 -21.48 -16.82
CA SER A 161 -1.56 -20.76 -16.56
C SER A 161 -1.62 -20.34 -15.09
N LEU A 162 -2.63 -19.54 -14.70
CA LEU A 162 -2.83 -19.14 -13.31
C LEU A 162 -3.20 -20.33 -12.40
N GLU A 163 -3.93 -21.32 -12.94
CA GLU A 163 -4.33 -22.53 -12.22
C GLU A 163 -3.12 -23.41 -11.84
N ASP A 164 -2.01 -23.32 -12.57
CA ASP A 164 -0.78 -24.04 -12.25
C ASP A 164 -0.07 -23.52 -10.98
N LEU A 165 -0.60 -22.43 -10.40
CA LEU A 165 -0.16 -21.94 -9.08
C LEU A 165 -0.61 -22.86 -7.93
N GLU A 166 -1.60 -23.73 -8.13
CA GLU A 166 -2.05 -24.67 -7.10
C GLU A 166 -0.87 -25.52 -6.56
N GLY A 167 -0.66 -25.43 -5.25
CA GLY A 167 0.42 -26.13 -4.55
C GLY A 167 1.84 -25.62 -4.81
N LYS A 168 2.02 -24.53 -5.54
CA LYS A 168 3.33 -23.85 -5.70
C LYS A 168 3.65 -23.00 -4.47
N ARG A 169 4.94 -22.72 -4.27
CA ARG A 169 5.41 -21.76 -3.26
C ARG A 169 5.70 -20.42 -3.94
N ALA A 170 4.92 -19.41 -3.58
CA ALA A 170 5.04 -18.07 -4.11
C ALA A 170 5.78 -17.16 -3.13
N GLY A 171 6.90 -16.58 -3.52
CA GLY A 171 7.63 -15.60 -2.71
C GLY A 171 6.98 -14.23 -2.76
N GLY A 172 6.69 -13.59 -1.62
CA GLY A 172 6.03 -12.28 -1.59
C GLY A 172 6.00 -11.59 -0.24
N GLY A 173 5.37 -10.43 -0.17
CA GLY A 173 5.01 -9.73 1.06
C GLY A 173 3.67 -10.25 1.60
N ALA A 174 3.48 -10.27 2.93
CA ALA A 174 2.29 -10.86 3.54
C ALA A 174 0.98 -10.15 3.17
N THR A 175 1.03 -8.84 2.87
CA THR A 175 -0.18 -8.01 2.64
C THR A 175 -0.28 -7.46 1.22
N THR A 176 0.54 -7.97 0.28
CA THR A 176 0.50 -7.51 -1.12
C THR A 176 -0.66 -8.16 -1.87
N ILE A 177 -1.20 -7.45 -2.86
CA ILE A 177 -2.21 -8.01 -3.77
C ILE A 177 -1.66 -9.21 -4.54
N TYR A 178 -0.39 -9.18 -4.86
CA TYR A 178 0.30 -10.25 -5.60
C TYR A 178 0.30 -11.56 -4.82
N SER A 179 0.49 -11.50 -3.50
CA SER A 179 0.36 -12.65 -2.61
C SER A 179 -1.09 -13.12 -2.53
N GLN A 180 -2.07 -12.21 -2.48
CA GLN A 180 -3.50 -12.56 -2.49
C GLN A 180 -3.90 -13.23 -3.82
N ILE A 181 -3.38 -12.75 -4.95
CA ILE A 181 -3.56 -13.42 -6.26
C ILE A 181 -2.97 -14.83 -6.23
N ALA A 182 -1.73 -15.00 -5.74
CA ALA A 182 -1.11 -16.32 -5.64
C ALA A 182 -1.91 -17.27 -4.75
N GLU A 183 -2.39 -16.83 -3.60
CA GLU A 183 -3.24 -17.58 -2.68
C GLU A 183 -4.60 -17.93 -3.30
N HIS A 184 -5.21 -17.02 -4.06
CA HIS A 184 -6.48 -17.25 -4.76
C HIS A 184 -6.40 -18.46 -5.71
N PHE A 185 -5.25 -18.62 -6.38
CA PHE A 185 -4.98 -19.78 -7.24
C PHE A 185 -4.29 -20.94 -6.51
N GLY A 186 -4.30 -20.98 -5.18
CA GLY A 186 -3.88 -22.12 -4.38
C GLY A 186 -2.39 -22.24 -4.11
N ALA A 187 -1.60 -21.17 -4.31
CA ALA A 187 -0.19 -21.16 -3.92
C ALA A 187 -0.02 -20.97 -2.41
N GLU A 188 1.08 -21.50 -1.85
CA GLU A 188 1.55 -21.21 -0.50
C GLU A 188 2.47 -19.98 -0.54
N VAL A 189 2.11 -18.90 0.15
CA VAL A 189 2.92 -17.68 0.21
C VAL A 189 4.06 -17.81 1.21
N VAL A 190 5.28 -17.61 0.73
CA VAL A 190 6.51 -17.56 1.54
C VAL A 190 6.89 -16.08 1.72
N THR A 191 6.81 -15.59 2.96
CA THR A 191 7.02 -14.17 3.26
C THR A 191 8.45 -13.84 3.66
N TYR A 192 8.93 -12.68 3.23
CA TYR A 192 10.32 -12.23 3.42
C TYR A 192 10.44 -10.96 4.27
N GLY A 193 9.33 -10.38 4.72
CA GLY A 193 9.32 -9.11 5.45
C GLY A 193 9.91 -7.98 4.59
N ASN A 194 10.91 -7.27 5.10
CA ASN A 194 11.62 -6.22 4.37
C ASN A 194 12.97 -6.69 3.81
N ALA A 195 13.06 -7.92 3.34
CA ALA A 195 14.28 -8.41 2.71
C ALA A 195 14.49 -7.75 1.32
N PRO A 196 15.76 -7.61 0.87
CA PRO A 196 16.05 -7.14 -0.48
C PRO A 196 15.46 -8.04 -1.58
N ASN A 197 15.17 -7.47 -2.75
CA ASN A 197 14.69 -8.20 -3.94
C ASN A 197 15.55 -9.44 -4.27
N GLU A 198 16.86 -9.35 -4.09
CA GLU A 198 17.78 -10.46 -4.32
C GLU A 198 17.37 -11.74 -3.58
N ALA A 199 16.87 -11.64 -2.35
CA ALA A 199 16.48 -12.80 -1.56
C ALA A 199 15.32 -13.58 -2.20
N TYR A 200 14.29 -12.87 -2.67
CA TYR A 200 13.15 -13.47 -3.36
C TYR A 200 13.56 -14.16 -4.66
N LEU A 201 14.35 -13.44 -5.47
CA LEU A 201 14.78 -13.89 -6.79
C LEU A 201 15.72 -15.10 -6.69
N ARG A 202 16.64 -15.07 -5.71
CA ARG A 202 17.55 -16.18 -5.41
C ARG A 202 16.80 -17.44 -4.98
N ASP A 203 15.72 -17.31 -4.26
CA ASP A 203 14.93 -18.45 -3.81
C ASP A 203 14.18 -19.13 -4.97
N VAL A 204 13.72 -18.36 -5.98
CA VAL A 204 13.18 -18.94 -7.22
C VAL A 204 14.28 -19.64 -8.01
N ASP A 205 15.46 -19.02 -8.17
CA ASP A 205 16.62 -19.62 -8.84
C ASP A 205 17.03 -20.95 -8.21
N ASN A 206 17.10 -21.00 -6.89
CA ASN A 206 17.48 -22.19 -6.13
C ASN A 206 16.34 -23.23 -5.98
N GLY A 207 15.11 -22.91 -6.38
CA GLY A 207 13.94 -23.78 -6.19
C GLY A 207 13.43 -23.84 -4.74
N ASN A 208 13.82 -22.90 -3.87
CA ASN A 208 13.26 -22.74 -2.53
C ASN A 208 11.83 -22.20 -2.58
N THR A 209 11.53 -21.34 -3.54
CA THR A 209 10.18 -20.99 -4.01
C THR A 209 10.06 -21.32 -5.49
N ASP A 210 8.84 -21.36 -6.01
CA ASP A 210 8.58 -21.72 -7.41
C ASP A 210 8.38 -20.49 -8.27
N VAL A 211 7.81 -19.43 -7.72
CA VAL A 211 7.36 -18.25 -8.45
C VAL A 211 7.39 -17.00 -7.56
N ILE A 212 7.50 -15.83 -8.21
CA ILE A 212 7.11 -14.55 -7.64
C ILE A 212 6.01 -14.01 -8.55
N VAL A 213 4.82 -13.82 -8.01
CA VAL A 213 3.75 -13.03 -8.63
C VAL A 213 3.99 -11.59 -8.23
N ASN A 214 4.13 -10.67 -9.19
CA ASN A 214 4.47 -9.28 -8.89
C ASN A 214 4.19 -8.33 -10.06
N ASP A 215 4.33 -7.03 -9.81
CA ASP A 215 4.31 -5.98 -10.80
C ASP A 215 5.32 -6.22 -11.93
N TYR A 216 4.92 -5.88 -13.16
CA TYR A 216 5.76 -6.07 -14.34
C TYR A 216 7.09 -5.32 -14.26
N TYR A 217 7.05 -4.03 -13.92
CA TYR A 217 8.29 -3.22 -13.89
C TYR A 217 9.22 -3.67 -12.77
N LEU A 218 8.70 -3.94 -11.56
CA LEU A 218 9.50 -4.47 -10.47
C LEU A 218 10.14 -5.82 -10.83
N SER A 219 9.38 -6.69 -11.49
CA SER A 219 9.87 -7.99 -11.95
C SER A 219 10.93 -7.85 -13.04
N LYS A 220 10.70 -6.98 -14.05
CA LYS A 220 11.63 -6.70 -15.14
C LYS A 220 12.98 -6.22 -14.64
N PHE A 221 12.97 -5.21 -13.77
CA PHE A 221 14.20 -4.65 -13.23
C PHE A 221 14.85 -5.55 -12.18
N GLY A 222 14.04 -6.26 -11.38
CA GLY A 222 14.56 -7.27 -10.47
C GLY A 222 15.33 -8.36 -11.18
N VAL A 223 14.77 -8.96 -12.23
CA VAL A 223 15.46 -9.99 -13.04
C VAL A 223 16.68 -9.43 -13.75
N ALA A 224 16.61 -8.21 -14.29
CA ALA A 224 17.73 -7.58 -15.00
C ALA A 224 18.92 -7.25 -14.06
N ALA A 225 18.67 -7.01 -12.77
CA ALA A 225 19.70 -6.71 -11.79
C ALA A 225 20.56 -7.94 -11.42
N PHE A 226 20.04 -9.16 -11.63
CA PHE A 226 20.72 -10.42 -11.30
C PHE A 226 20.79 -11.36 -12.51
N PRO A 227 21.57 -11.01 -13.56
CA PRO A 227 21.65 -11.77 -14.79
C PRO A 227 22.25 -13.17 -14.63
N GLU A 228 22.94 -13.43 -13.52
CA GLU A 228 23.48 -14.74 -13.15
C GLU A 228 22.43 -15.74 -12.67
N PHE A 229 21.22 -15.29 -12.28
CA PHE A 229 20.14 -16.19 -11.88
C PHE A 229 19.44 -16.79 -13.09
N ASN A 230 19.11 -18.06 -13.03
CA ASN A 230 18.39 -18.78 -14.08
C ASN A 230 16.86 -18.53 -14.01
N ILE A 231 16.46 -17.27 -13.92
CA ILE A 231 15.08 -16.80 -13.83
C ILE A 231 14.71 -15.85 -14.94
N MET A 232 13.42 -15.71 -15.23
CA MET A 232 12.90 -14.79 -16.23
C MET A 232 11.46 -14.36 -15.88
N LEU A 233 11.00 -13.31 -16.54
CA LEU A 233 9.55 -13.03 -16.56
C LEU A 233 8.87 -14.10 -17.40
N HIS A 234 7.70 -14.56 -16.93
CA HIS A 234 6.90 -15.50 -17.72
C HIS A 234 6.53 -14.85 -19.07
N PRO A 235 6.77 -15.53 -20.23
CA PRO A 235 6.67 -14.87 -21.52
C PRO A 235 5.23 -14.55 -21.97
N GLU A 236 4.24 -15.27 -21.44
CA GLU A 236 2.83 -15.20 -21.87
C GLU A 236 1.87 -14.70 -20.79
N LEU A 237 2.22 -14.82 -19.50
CA LEU A 237 1.31 -14.47 -18.42
C LEU A 237 1.42 -12.98 -18.08
N LYS A 238 0.42 -12.23 -18.56
CA LYS A 238 0.13 -10.83 -18.23
C LYS A 238 -1.33 -10.75 -17.82
N PHE A 239 -1.59 -10.29 -16.63
CA PHE A 239 -2.94 -10.30 -16.06
C PHE A 239 -3.07 -9.21 -15.00
N HIS A 240 -4.29 -8.91 -14.60
CA HIS A 240 -4.64 -7.97 -13.56
C HIS A 240 -3.93 -6.61 -13.74
N PRO A 241 -4.52 -5.66 -14.49
CA PRO A 241 -3.97 -4.32 -14.67
C PRO A 241 -3.95 -3.60 -13.32
N THR A 242 -2.89 -2.84 -13.06
CA THR A 242 -2.66 -2.20 -11.76
C THR A 242 -2.49 -0.70 -11.88
N GLU A 243 -2.99 0.04 -10.89
CA GLU A 243 -2.84 1.49 -10.74
C GLU A 243 -2.19 1.78 -9.39
N GLN A 244 -0.94 2.26 -9.38
CA GLN A 244 -0.22 2.58 -8.16
C GLN A 244 -0.38 4.05 -7.80
N ALA A 245 -0.61 4.30 -6.51
CA ALA A 245 -0.87 5.61 -5.96
C ALA A 245 -0.30 5.78 -4.55
N ALA A 246 -0.14 7.02 -4.12
CA ALA A 246 0.24 7.35 -2.76
C ALA A 246 -0.95 7.14 -1.80
N VAL A 247 -0.69 6.49 -0.66
CA VAL A 247 -1.71 6.14 0.34
C VAL A 247 -1.65 7.10 1.51
N MET A 248 -2.82 7.54 1.98
CA MET A 248 -2.97 8.46 3.11
C MET A 248 -4.09 8.02 4.04
N ALA A 249 -4.10 8.58 5.25
CA ALA A 249 -5.20 8.36 6.20
C ALA A 249 -6.54 8.85 5.61
N LYS A 250 -7.64 8.18 5.99
CA LYS A 250 -8.97 8.43 5.43
C LYS A 250 -9.45 9.89 5.57
N ASP A 251 -8.98 10.59 6.58
CA ASP A 251 -9.32 11.98 6.90
C ASP A 251 -8.33 13.01 6.32
N ALA A 252 -7.27 12.58 5.62
CA ALA A 252 -6.23 13.46 5.05
C ALA A 252 -6.63 14.04 3.67
N THR A 253 -7.87 14.50 3.51
CA THR A 253 -8.43 14.89 2.20
C THR A 253 -7.80 16.16 1.61
N VAL A 254 -7.36 17.11 2.45
CA VAL A 254 -6.63 18.30 1.97
C VAL A 254 -5.24 17.91 1.47
N LEU A 255 -4.53 17.02 2.18
CA LEU A 255 -3.25 16.48 1.73
C LEU A 255 -3.40 15.76 0.38
N GLN A 256 -4.43 14.91 0.24
CA GLN A 256 -4.75 14.24 -1.02
C GLN A 256 -4.94 15.24 -2.17
N THR A 257 -5.77 16.26 -1.96
CA THR A 257 -6.03 17.30 -2.96
C THR A 257 -4.72 17.98 -3.39
N LYS A 258 -3.88 18.36 -2.43
CA LYS A 258 -2.60 19.01 -2.71
C LYS A 258 -1.63 18.11 -3.46
N ILE A 259 -1.54 16.82 -3.09
CA ILE A 259 -0.72 15.84 -3.82
C ILE A 259 -1.24 15.69 -5.25
N ASN A 260 -2.55 15.55 -5.45
CA ASN A 260 -3.16 15.41 -6.78
C ASN A 260 -2.92 16.64 -7.66
N GLU A 261 -3.00 17.85 -7.11
CA GLU A 261 -2.63 19.08 -7.82
C GLU A 261 -1.18 19.01 -8.33
N LYS A 262 -0.24 18.53 -7.51
CA LYS A 262 1.17 18.45 -7.91
C LYS A 262 1.41 17.30 -8.91
N LEU A 263 0.73 16.17 -8.75
CA LEU A 263 0.77 15.08 -9.75
C LEU A 263 0.19 15.52 -11.11
N ALA A 264 -0.87 16.34 -11.11
CA ALA A 264 -1.43 16.90 -12.34
C ALA A 264 -0.44 17.86 -13.02
N GLU A 265 0.21 18.76 -12.27
CA GLU A 265 1.28 19.63 -12.76
C GLU A 265 2.44 18.80 -13.36
N MET A 266 2.89 17.73 -12.67
CA MET A 266 3.97 16.85 -13.11
C MET A 266 3.58 16.04 -14.37
N ARG A 267 2.30 15.75 -14.55
CA ARG A 267 1.79 15.10 -15.75
C ARG A 267 1.76 16.08 -16.93
N GLU A 268 1.31 17.32 -16.68
CA GLU A 268 1.21 18.35 -17.71
C GLU A 268 2.59 18.80 -18.24
N ASP A 269 3.57 18.98 -17.35
CA ASP A 269 4.92 19.41 -17.73
C ASP A 269 5.86 18.26 -18.14
N GLY A 270 5.39 17.01 -18.10
CA GLY A 270 6.13 15.83 -18.52
C GLY A 270 7.02 15.20 -17.46
N THR A 271 7.13 15.76 -16.26
CA THR A 271 8.00 15.24 -15.18
C THR A 271 7.69 13.78 -14.81
N LEU A 272 6.39 13.38 -14.76
CA LEU A 272 6.03 11.98 -14.49
C LEU A 272 6.55 11.03 -15.57
N SER A 273 6.43 11.41 -16.85
CA SER A 273 6.92 10.61 -17.97
C SER A 273 8.45 10.52 -17.98
N GLU A 274 9.15 11.63 -17.71
CA GLU A 274 10.61 11.65 -17.62
C GLU A 274 11.11 10.73 -16.51
N LEU A 275 10.53 10.80 -15.32
CA LEU A 275 10.86 9.90 -14.20
C LEU A 275 10.53 8.44 -14.54
N ALA A 276 9.38 8.16 -15.15
CA ALA A 276 9.02 6.79 -15.56
C ALA A 276 10.04 6.22 -16.54
N ILE A 277 10.44 6.98 -17.55
CA ILE A 277 11.45 6.57 -18.54
C ILE A 277 12.83 6.38 -17.88
N GLU A 278 13.21 7.25 -16.94
CA GLU A 278 14.48 7.13 -16.21
C GLU A 278 14.55 5.81 -15.42
N PHE A 279 13.50 5.47 -14.66
CA PHE A 279 13.53 4.32 -13.76
C PHE A 279 13.04 3.02 -14.40
N TYR A 280 12.14 3.07 -15.39
CA TYR A 280 11.53 1.88 -15.99
C TYR A 280 11.87 1.70 -17.48
N GLN A 281 12.57 2.66 -18.12
CA GLN A 281 12.89 2.68 -19.57
C GLN A 281 11.64 2.65 -20.45
N GLU A 282 10.48 2.84 -19.88
CA GLU A 282 9.16 2.90 -20.50
C GLU A 282 8.31 3.95 -19.77
N ASP A 283 7.34 4.55 -20.45
CA ASP A 283 6.46 5.54 -19.82
C ASP A 283 5.34 4.87 -19.01
N ALA A 284 5.68 4.43 -17.80
CA ALA A 284 4.74 3.84 -16.85
C ALA A 284 3.72 4.84 -16.29
N SER A 285 3.84 6.16 -16.59
CA SER A 285 2.87 7.17 -16.17
C SER A 285 1.60 7.17 -17.02
N GLN A 286 1.57 6.40 -18.10
CA GLN A 286 0.45 6.24 -19.03
C GLN A 286 -0.13 4.83 -18.93
N LYS A 287 -1.45 4.72 -19.17
CA LYS A 287 -2.08 3.39 -19.26
C LYS A 287 -1.50 2.61 -20.44
N PRO A 288 -1.24 1.29 -20.27
CA PRO A 288 -0.84 0.44 -21.38
C PRO A 288 -1.85 0.51 -22.52
N GLU A 289 -1.35 0.50 -23.78
CA GLU A 289 -2.22 0.42 -24.96
C GLU A 289 -2.82 -0.99 -25.13
N GLU A 290 -2.14 -2.01 -24.62
CA GLU A 290 -2.57 -3.40 -24.61
C GLU A 290 -3.67 -3.60 -23.56
N GLU A 291 -4.79 -4.24 -23.92
CA GLU A 291 -5.83 -4.63 -22.97
C GLU A 291 -5.32 -5.81 -22.13
N ILE A 292 -5.24 -5.60 -20.82
CA ILE A 292 -4.81 -6.62 -19.86
C ILE A 292 -6.06 -7.22 -19.21
N GLU A 293 -6.13 -8.55 -19.17
CA GLU A 293 -7.28 -9.28 -18.62
C GLU A 293 -7.36 -9.16 -17.09
N GLU A 294 -8.54 -8.81 -16.60
CA GLU A 294 -8.85 -8.80 -15.17
C GLU A 294 -9.04 -10.23 -14.64
N ILE A 295 -8.74 -10.44 -13.36
CA ILE A 295 -9.02 -11.73 -12.69
C ILE A 295 -10.45 -11.71 -12.16
N GLU A 296 -11.32 -12.57 -12.69
CA GLU A 296 -12.68 -12.72 -12.21
C GLU A 296 -12.73 -13.33 -10.80
N GLY A 297 -13.59 -12.76 -9.94
CA GLY A 297 -13.86 -13.31 -8.59
C GLY A 297 -12.77 -13.04 -7.56
N LEU A 298 -11.86 -12.12 -7.85
CA LEU A 298 -10.84 -11.67 -6.92
C LEU A 298 -11.32 -10.37 -6.24
N ASP A 299 -11.61 -10.44 -4.94
CA ASP A 299 -11.99 -9.27 -4.12
C ASP A 299 -10.71 -8.66 -3.50
N LEU A 300 -10.16 -7.60 -4.11
CA LEU A 300 -8.94 -6.90 -3.68
C LEU A 300 -9.22 -5.55 -3.02
#